data_30198e51c9d5d60c416c1438ee167458
#
_entry.id   30198e51c9d5d60c416c1438ee167458
#
_cell.length_a   1.000
_cell.length_b   1.000
_cell.length_c   1.000
_cell.angle_alpha   90.00
_cell.angle_beta   90.00
_cell.angle_gamma   90.00
#
_symmetry.space_group_name_H-M   'P 1'
#
loop_
_entity.id
_entity.type
_entity.pdbx_description
1 polymer ?
#
loop_
_entity_poly.entity_id
_entity_poly.type
_entity_poly.pdbx_seq_one_letter_code
_entity_poly.pdbx_strand_id
1 'polypeptide(L)'
;MIRMAFVRQIFLGNLWNAALIGVVLGAKWLLRNRLSARTQYRSWYFLAVSLLLPFFPLRILRGFLPAGVGLRRAFTIAAPSNSANHTPASGNAWLLDTTVLRQHPEVGQTVLVLLLVWAIGTLLMATLYCLGNRRLYRTAKSAFSVPALIQQEFQKLRSELNVNFKITLCQSHFLSSPISFWWGHFFVILPADRLKELSDADLENILRHELTHIRHGDPLTAYLFCGIQAIFWFHPLVWIAFQQMRLEREAYCDWAVLNTLANEEERIRYGQTILNFAAAANMRFCTADGLCKGKKQLKYRLEYIVDFREDTARKRFLGKCCAVLMAVFVLGQLPFLSVCADAGETYYAPPSELVMEDADWSNFFRGKDGCAVLYDQRTDRYTVYNRKEVFHRVPPCSTYKPYSALNALELRLITPEENKLSWDGTANSIQSWNRDHTLRSAMQESANWYFQTLDRRAGAAQLERFFRRIGYGNCRLENDLENLWYGTGVKISAMEQVGLLKELCSNGFGADPENIAAVKEAIALNKAGFYGKTGTGRLEDANIAGWFIGFVESPENTLFIAVYLTSPEGADGAAAYKIACRILDEM
;
A
#
# COMPACT_ATOMS: atom_id res chain seq x y z
N MET A 1 -0.81 -13.40 2.63
CA MET A 1 -0.12 -12.36 1.82
C MET A 1 -0.82 -11.01 1.86
N ILE A 2 -2.09 -10.88 1.44
CA ILE A 2 -2.85 -9.60 1.47
C ILE A 2 -2.84 -8.96 2.87
N ARG A 3 -2.96 -9.75 3.96
CA ARG A 3 -3.01 -9.28 5.35
C ARG A 3 -1.72 -8.58 5.80
N MET A 4 -0.57 -9.02 5.35
CA MET A 4 0.75 -8.50 5.79
C MET A 4 1.16 -7.24 5.03
N ALA A 5 0.98 -7.22 3.71
CA ALA A 5 1.17 -6.00 2.94
C ALA A 5 0.29 -4.88 3.49
N PHE A 6 -0.94 -5.19 3.88
CA PHE A 6 -1.89 -4.26 4.49
C PHE A 6 -1.42 -3.73 5.85
N VAL A 7 -0.88 -4.60 6.74
CA VAL A 7 -0.37 -4.17 8.06
C VAL A 7 0.88 -3.29 7.94
N ARG A 8 1.84 -3.69 7.09
CA ARG A 8 3.01 -2.85 6.79
C ARG A 8 2.59 -1.49 6.24
N GLN A 9 1.63 -1.49 5.32
CA GLN A 9 1.09 -0.28 4.72
C GLN A 9 0.41 0.62 5.75
N ILE A 10 -0.35 0.03 6.71
CA ILE A 10 -0.95 0.77 7.82
C ILE A 10 0.14 1.35 8.73
N PHE A 11 1.15 0.57 9.14
CA PHE A 11 2.14 1.03 10.12
C PHE A 11 3.06 2.12 9.56
N LEU A 12 3.71 1.88 8.40
CA LEU A 12 4.54 2.88 7.73
C LEU A 12 3.73 4.07 7.25
N GLY A 13 2.49 3.82 6.76
CA GLY A 13 1.56 4.86 6.39
C GLY A 13 1.16 5.74 7.58
N ASN A 14 0.97 5.19 8.78
CA ASN A 14 0.65 5.99 9.97
C ASN A 14 1.82 6.87 10.43
N LEU A 15 3.06 6.37 10.37
CA LEU A 15 4.24 7.16 10.69
C LEU A 15 4.39 8.33 9.71
N TRP A 16 4.21 8.06 8.42
CA TRP A 16 4.20 9.08 7.38
C TRP A 16 3.07 10.09 7.56
N ASN A 17 1.86 9.62 7.87
CA ASN A 17 0.71 10.46 8.13
C ASN A 17 0.92 11.36 9.36
N ALA A 18 1.59 10.86 10.40
CA ALA A 18 1.95 11.65 11.58
C ALA A 18 2.90 12.81 11.19
N ALA A 19 3.95 12.51 10.42
CA ALA A 19 4.88 13.53 9.92
C ALA A 19 4.16 14.55 9.02
N LEU A 20 3.32 14.08 8.10
CA LEU A 20 2.53 14.94 7.21
C LEU A 20 1.60 15.88 7.98
N ILE A 21 0.83 15.35 8.94
CA ILE A 21 -0.05 16.16 9.77
C ILE A 21 0.76 17.21 10.52
N GLY A 22 1.91 16.85 11.07
CA GLY A 22 2.83 17.77 11.74
C GLY A 22 3.28 18.91 10.83
N VAL A 23 3.70 18.59 9.60
CA VAL A 23 4.10 19.58 8.57
C VAL A 23 2.94 20.49 8.20
N VAL A 24 1.74 19.93 7.97
CA VAL A 24 0.55 20.71 7.61
C VAL A 24 0.15 21.67 8.75
N LEU A 25 0.12 21.19 10.00
CA LEU A 25 -0.19 22.01 11.16
C LEU A 25 0.86 23.11 11.37
N GLY A 26 2.15 22.80 11.25
CA GLY A 26 3.24 23.76 11.33
C GLY A 26 3.19 24.83 10.25
N ALA A 27 2.96 24.43 8.99
CA ALA A 27 2.81 25.35 7.86
C ALA A 27 1.58 26.27 8.05
N LYS A 28 0.47 25.73 8.51
CA LYS A 28 -0.74 26.51 8.82
C LYS A 28 -0.52 27.51 9.95
N TRP A 29 0.19 27.10 11.01
CA TRP A 29 0.55 28.00 12.09
C TRP A 29 1.42 29.17 11.59
N LEU A 30 2.44 28.87 10.76
CA LEU A 30 3.35 29.88 10.20
C LEU A 30 2.65 30.83 9.22
N LEU A 31 1.71 30.31 8.41
CA LEU A 31 1.04 31.05 7.35
C LEU A 31 -0.34 31.59 7.78
N ARG A 32 -0.75 31.42 9.04
CA ARG A 32 -2.08 31.77 9.57
C ARG A 32 -2.60 33.12 9.10
N ASN A 33 -1.76 34.17 9.14
CA ASN A 33 -2.14 35.53 8.79
C ASN A 33 -1.94 35.88 7.30
N ARG A 34 -1.34 34.97 6.52
CA ARG A 34 -0.99 35.20 5.10
C ARG A 34 -1.92 34.50 4.12
N LEU A 35 -2.70 33.52 4.58
CA LEU A 35 -3.64 32.76 3.77
C LEU A 35 -5.07 33.23 4.01
N SER A 36 -5.93 33.14 2.96
CA SER A 36 -7.36 33.39 3.09
C SER A 36 -8.06 32.26 3.87
N ALA A 37 -9.20 32.55 4.52
CA ALA A 37 -10.03 31.55 5.21
C ALA A 37 -10.40 30.39 4.29
N ARG A 38 -10.74 30.69 3.04
CA ARG A 38 -11.05 29.72 2.01
C ARG A 38 -9.89 28.75 1.76
N THR A 39 -8.67 29.27 1.65
CA THR A 39 -7.47 28.44 1.42
C THR A 39 -7.15 27.60 2.64
N GLN A 40 -7.23 28.18 3.84
CA GLN A 40 -6.99 27.46 5.09
C GLN A 40 -7.95 26.28 5.23
N TYR A 41 -9.25 26.47 5.03
CA TYR A 41 -10.22 25.38 5.11
C TYR A 41 -10.03 24.36 3.98
N ARG A 42 -9.91 24.79 2.73
CA ARG A 42 -9.77 23.86 1.59
C ARG A 42 -8.49 23.01 1.61
N SER A 43 -7.45 23.47 2.28
CA SER A 43 -6.22 22.69 2.41
C SER A 43 -6.41 21.36 3.18
N TRP A 44 -7.48 21.24 3.99
CA TRP A 44 -7.79 20.00 4.69
C TRP A 44 -8.23 18.86 3.77
N TYR A 45 -8.77 19.17 2.59
CA TYR A 45 -9.11 18.17 1.60
C TYR A 45 -7.87 17.46 1.04
N PHE A 46 -6.75 18.19 0.89
CA PHE A 46 -5.48 17.57 0.50
C PHE A 46 -4.98 16.61 1.57
N LEU A 47 -5.10 16.96 2.85
CA LEU A 47 -4.79 16.06 3.94
C LEU A 47 -5.71 14.84 3.93
N ALA A 48 -7.03 15.02 3.73
CA ALA A 48 -7.97 13.92 3.66
C ALA A 48 -7.64 12.95 2.52
N VAL A 49 -7.32 13.46 1.32
CA VAL A 49 -6.87 12.64 0.18
C VAL A 49 -5.59 11.90 0.51
N SER A 50 -4.61 12.57 1.11
CA SER A 50 -3.34 11.95 1.52
C SER A 50 -3.54 10.82 2.53
N LEU A 51 -4.41 10.99 3.52
CA LEU A 51 -4.73 9.96 4.51
C LEU A 51 -5.43 8.74 3.90
N LEU A 52 -6.26 8.94 2.88
CA LEU A 52 -7.00 7.87 2.20
C LEU A 52 -6.18 7.18 1.11
N LEU A 53 -5.18 7.85 0.56
CA LEU A 53 -4.38 7.36 -0.57
C LEU A 53 -3.78 5.95 -0.35
N PRO A 54 -3.26 5.58 0.84
CA PRO A 54 -2.74 4.25 1.12
C PRO A 54 -3.77 3.13 1.01
N PHE A 55 -5.06 3.43 1.15
CA PHE A 55 -6.15 2.45 1.07
C PHE A 55 -6.68 2.26 -0.36
N PHE A 56 -6.28 3.13 -1.28
CA PHE A 56 -6.70 3.03 -2.68
C PHE A 56 -5.86 2.00 -3.42
N PRO A 57 -6.49 1.00 -4.09
CA PRO A 57 -5.78 0.06 -4.94
C PRO A 57 -5.27 0.79 -6.19
N LEU A 58 -3.98 1.15 -6.20
CA LEU A 58 -3.32 1.88 -7.30
C LEU A 58 -3.45 1.17 -8.67
N ARG A 59 -3.82 -0.12 -8.69
CA ARG A 59 -4.13 -0.87 -9.92
C ARG A 59 -5.28 -0.25 -10.74
N ILE A 60 -6.25 0.39 -10.07
CA ILE A 60 -7.38 1.06 -10.74
C ILE A 60 -6.89 2.31 -11.49
N LEU A 61 -5.90 3.01 -10.95
CA LEU A 61 -5.31 4.19 -11.59
C LEU A 61 -4.50 3.86 -12.85
N ARG A 62 -3.95 2.63 -12.97
CA ARG A 62 -3.23 2.19 -14.18
C ARG A 62 -4.12 2.18 -15.44
N GLY A 63 -5.41 1.94 -15.28
CA GLY A 63 -6.38 1.95 -16.41
C GLY A 63 -6.75 3.35 -16.92
N PHE A 64 -6.53 4.39 -16.13
CA PHE A 64 -6.87 5.78 -16.47
C PHE A 64 -5.69 6.61 -16.97
N LEU A 65 -4.46 6.10 -16.90
CA LEU A 65 -3.28 6.80 -17.41
C LEU A 65 -3.05 6.47 -18.89
N PRO A 66 -3.08 7.46 -19.78
CA PRO A 66 -2.83 7.22 -21.19
C PRO A 66 -1.43 6.64 -21.41
N ALA A 67 -1.33 5.64 -22.28
CA ALA A 67 -0.12 4.86 -22.55
C ALA A 67 1.09 5.69 -23.07
N GLY A 68 0.90 6.99 -23.34
CA GLY A 68 1.89 7.89 -23.95
C GLY A 68 2.59 8.87 -23.00
N VAL A 69 2.18 8.95 -21.73
CA VAL A 69 2.84 9.88 -20.80
C VAL A 69 4.03 9.17 -20.16
N GLY A 70 5.24 9.74 -20.31
CA GLY A 70 6.52 9.21 -19.80
C GLY A 70 6.60 8.95 -18.28
N LEU A 71 5.46 8.97 -17.56
CA LEU A 71 5.32 8.53 -16.18
C LEU A 71 5.72 7.04 -15.99
N ARG A 72 5.65 6.20 -17.03
CA ARG A 72 6.19 4.83 -16.96
C ARG A 72 7.68 4.82 -16.60
N ARG A 73 8.45 5.80 -17.09
CA ARG A 73 9.87 5.95 -16.72
C ARG A 73 10.07 6.59 -15.35
N ALA A 74 9.22 7.52 -14.93
CA ALA A 74 9.30 8.14 -13.61
C ALA A 74 8.98 7.14 -12.48
N PHE A 75 8.07 6.19 -12.71
CA PHE A 75 7.75 5.12 -11.75
C PHE A 75 8.81 4.00 -11.70
N THR A 76 9.67 3.90 -12.74
CA THR A 76 10.75 2.89 -12.79
C THR A 76 12.12 3.49 -12.39
N ILE A 77 12.27 4.81 -12.37
CA ILE A 77 13.57 5.50 -12.14
C ILE A 77 13.75 5.92 -10.67
N ALA A 78 12.73 5.86 -9.84
CA ALA A 78 12.84 6.25 -8.43
C ALA A 78 13.25 5.09 -7.49
N ALA A 79 14.06 4.15 -7.96
CA ALA A 79 14.93 3.40 -7.08
C ALA A 79 16.19 4.25 -6.89
N PRO A 80 16.47 4.80 -5.72
CA PRO A 80 17.70 5.56 -5.53
C PRO A 80 18.88 4.63 -5.72
N SER A 81 19.71 4.90 -6.74
CA SER A 81 21.07 4.42 -6.81
C SER A 81 21.87 5.14 -5.73
N ASN A 82 21.73 4.75 -4.49
CA ASN A 82 22.60 5.20 -3.42
C ASN A 82 23.76 4.22 -3.26
N SER A 83 24.84 4.50 -4.01
CA SER A 83 26.18 4.21 -3.53
C SER A 83 26.46 5.13 -2.33
N ALA A 84 26.06 4.75 -1.16
CA ALA A 84 26.50 5.33 0.10
C ALA A 84 26.68 4.17 1.08
N ASN A 85 27.91 4.06 1.59
CA ASN A 85 28.31 3.19 2.69
C ASN A 85 27.31 3.29 3.84
N HIS A 86 26.42 2.33 3.96
CA HIS A 86 25.63 2.12 5.17
C HIS A 86 26.12 0.84 5.84
N THR A 87 26.74 1.04 6.99
CA THR A 87 26.93 0.04 8.04
C THR A 87 25.61 -0.75 8.22
N PRO A 88 25.68 -2.06 8.46
CA PRO A 88 24.49 -2.86 8.66
C PRO A 88 23.76 -2.36 9.91
N ALA A 89 22.62 -1.74 9.72
CA ALA A 89 21.67 -1.52 10.80
C ALA A 89 21.12 -2.89 11.20
N SER A 90 21.79 -3.51 12.16
CA SER A 90 21.31 -4.69 12.85
C SER A 90 19.98 -4.36 13.54
N GLY A 91 18.94 -5.07 13.19
CA GLY A 91 17.71 -5.10 13.96
C GLY A 91 16.55 -4.41 13.24
N ASN A 92 15.77 -5.17 12.54
CA ASN A 92 14.36 -4.97 12.17
C ASN A 92 14.02 -5.35 10.72
N ALA A 93 14.93 -5.94 9.94
CA ALA A 93 14.63 -6.51 8.62
C ALA A 93 13.55 -7.62 8.71
N TRP A 94 13.47 -8.32 9.84
CA TRP A 94 12.47 -9.35 10.12
C TRP A 94 11.02 -8.84 10.14
N LEU A 95 10.80 -7.56 10.50
CA LEU A 95 9.46 -6.93 10.47
C LEU A 95 8.94 -6.70 9.05
N LEU A 96 9.79 -6.81 8.04
CA LEU A 96 9.50 -6.47 6.65
C LEU A 96 9.37 -7.67 5.74
N ASP A 97 9.72 -8.88 6.20
CA ASP A 97 9.69 -10.10 5.40
C ASP A 97 8.46 -10.98 5.71
N THR A 98 7.67 -11.27 4.66
CA THR A 98 6.48 -12.13 4.76
C THR A 98 6.84 -13.59 4.97
N THR A 99 8.05 -14.02 4.63
CA THR A 99 8.54 -15.38 4.85
C THR A 99 8.82 -15.61 6.33
N VAL A 100 9.40 -14.64 7.03
CA VAL A 100 9.65 -14.71 8.48
C VAL A 100 8.35 -14.87 9.27
N LEU A 101 7.25 -14.28 8.82
CA LEU A 101 5.96 -14.36 9.51
C LEU A 101 5.21 -15.68 9.29
N ARG A 102 5.51 -16.38 8.21
CA ARG A 102 5.06 -17.76 8.02
C ARG A 102 5.85 -18.72 8.94
N GLN A 103 7.05 -18.31 9.34
CA GLN A 103 7.96 -19.02 10.21
C GLN A 103 7.70 -18.80 11.70
N HIS A 104 7.02 -17.68 12.07
CA HIS A 104 6.65 -17.35 13.45
C HIS A 104 5.12 -17.25 13.58
N PRO A 105 4.43 -18.34 13.90
CA PRO A 105 2.97 -18.36 14.04
C PRO A 105 2.48 -17.35 15.09
N GLU A 106 3.27 -17.06 16.10
CA GLU A 106 2.96 -16.05 17.14
C GLU A 106 2.86 -14.63 16.56
N VAL A 107 3.74 -14.25 15.63
CA VAL A 107 3.69 -12.94 14.98
C VAL A 107 2.47 -12.84 14.06
N GLY A 108 2.09 -13.94 13.39
CA GLY A 108 0.86 -14.03 12.60
C GLY A 108 -0.40 -13.82 13.44
N GLN A 109 -0.43 -14.37 14.64
CA GLN A 109 -1.53 -14.20 15.60
C GLN A 109 -1.59 -12.77 16.14
N THR A 110 -0.46 -12.20 16.54
CA THR A 110 -0.37 -10.81 17.02
C THR A 110 -0.89 -9.81 15.96
N VAL A 111 -0.49 -9.98 14.70
CA VAL A 111 -0.97 -9.16 13.59
C VAL A 111 -2.48 -9.30 13.39
N LEU A 112 -3.01 -10.52 13.48
CA LEU A 112 -4.44 -10.76 13.38
C LEU A 112 -5.21 -10.06 14.51
N VAL A 113 -4.71 -10.13 15.74
CA VAL A 113 -5.29 -9.46 16.91
C VAL A 113 -5.30 -7.94 16.71
N LEU A 114 -4.19 -7.34 16.25
CA LEU A 114 -4.11 -5.91 15.98
C LEU A 114 -5.10 -5.47 14.89
N LEU A 115 -5.25 -6.26 13.83
CA LEU A 115 -6.26 -5.99 12.78
C LEU A 115 -7.68 -6.10 13.30
N LEU A 116 -7.97 -7.07 14.15
CA LEU A 116 -9.28 -7.22 14.78
C LEU A 116 -9.59 -6.04 15.71
N VAL A 117 -8.64 -5.63 16.55
CA VAL A 117 -8.78 -4.45 17.42
C VAL A 117 -9.04 -3.20 16.59
N TRP A 118 -8.27 -3.00 15.51
CA TRP A 118 -8.47 -1.88 14.59
C TRP A 118 -9.86 -1.92 13.93
N ALA A 119 -10.29 -3.07 13.42
CA ALA A 119 -11.59 -3.23 12.77
C ALA A 119 -12.75 -3.01 13.75
N ILE A 120 -12.65 -3.55 14.96
CA ILE A 120 -13.65 -3.36 16.02
C ILE A 120 -13.75 -1.89 16.39
N GLY A 121 -12.63 -1.21 16.62
CA GLY A 121 -12.61 0.23 16.93
C GLY A 121 -13.20 1.08 15.80
N THR A 122 -12.85 0.77 14.54
CA THR A 122 -13.42 1.43 13.36
C THR A 122 -14.93 1.23 13.27
N LEU A 123 -15.41 0.00 13.47
CA LEU A 123 -16.84 -0.32 13.44
C LEU A 123 -17.59 0.38 14.59
N LEU A 124 -17.01 0.40 15.79
CA LEU A 124 -17.56 1.13 16.94
C LEU A 124 -17.72 2.60 16.64
N MET A 125 -16.66 3.25 16.13
CA MET A 125 -16.72 4.68 15.79
C MET A 125 -17.71 4.97 14.67
N ALA A 126 -17.75 4.17 13.62
CA ALA A 126 -18.73 4.29 12.54
C ALA A 126 -20.16 4.14 13.07
N THR A 127 -20.40 3.18 13.96
CA THR A 127 -21.69 2.97 14.61
C THR A 127 -22.10 4.18 15.44
N LEU A 128 -21.19 4.75 16.25
CA LEU A 128 -21.46 5.95 17.05
C LEU A 128 -21.85 7.15 16.17
N TYR A 129 -21.13 7.36 15.06
CA TYR A 129 -21.47 8.42 14.09
C TYR A 129 -22.82 8.17 13.42
N CYS A 130 -23.11 6.94 13.01
CA CYS A 130 -24.40 6.57 12.44
C CYS A 130 -25.57 6.78 13.43
N LEU A 131 -25.39 6.38 14.68
CA LEU A 131 -26.39 6.58 15.73
C LEU A 131 -26.62 8.08 16.02
N GLY A 132 -25.55 8.87 16.05
CA GLY A 132 -25.62 10.32 16.18
C GLY A 132 -26.44 10.97 15.06
N ASN A 133 -26.12 10.66 13.82
CA ASN A 133 -26.86 11.15 12.65
C ASN A 133 -28.32 10.66 12.62
N ARG A 134 -28.56 9.39 12.96
CA ARG A 134 -29.92 8.85 13.07
C ARG A 134 -30.75 9.56 14.14
N ARG A 135 -30.11 9.95 15.25
CA ARG A 135 -30.75 10.75 16.31
C ARG A 135 -31.15 12.12 15.79
N LEU A 136 -30.25 12.82 15.08
CA LEU A 136 -30.56 14.11 14.42
C LEU A 136 -31.73 13.98 13.46
N TYR A 137 -31.72 12.95 12.61
CA TYR A 137 -32.82 12.69 11.69
C TYR A 137 -34.14 12.43 12.41
N ARG A 138 -34.15 11.67 13.52
CA ARG A 138 -35.35 11.48 14.34
C ARG A 138 -35.86 12.80 14.94
N THR A 139 -34.95 13.67 15.41
CA THR A 139 -35.29 15.00 15.88
C THR A 139 -35.91 15.85 14.76
N ALA A 140 -35.36 15.78 13.54
CA ALA A 140 -35.94 16.48 12.37
C ALA A 140 -37.33 15.93 11.99
N LYS A 141 -37.54 14.62 12.09
CA LYS A 141 -38.83 13.98 11.78
C LYS A 141 -39.92 14.32 12.81
N SER A 142 -39.55 14.54 14.08
CA SER A 142 -40.47 14.99 15.15
C SER A 142 -40.54 16.51 15.30
N ALA A 143 -39.88 17.23 14.43
CA ALA A 143 -39.84 18.69 14.44
C ALA A 143 -41.14 19.29 13.84
N PHE A 144 -41.44 20.53 14.24
CA PHE A 144 -42.60 21.27 13.77
C PHE A 144 -42.23 22.13 12.55
N SER A 145 -43.24 22.52 11.78
CA SER A 145 -43.08 23.52 10.73
C SER A 145 -42.73 24.89 11.34
N VAL A 146 -41.89 25.64 10.66
CA VAL A 146 -41.63 27.04 11.06
C VAL A 146 -42.82 27.96 10.70
N PRO A 147 -42.97 29.11 11.38
CA PRO A 147 -43.92 30.12 10.99
C PRO A 147 -43.75 30.57 9.53
N ALA A 148 -44.88 30.97 8.89
CA ALA A 148 -44.89 31.35 7.47
C ALA A 148 -43.91 32.49 7.13
N LEU A 149 -43.76 33.45 8.03
CA LEU A 149 -42.80 34.56 7.87
C LEU A 149 -41.34 34.07 7.80
N ILE A 150 -40.97 33.13 8.68
CA ILE A 150 -39.63 32.56 8.68
C ILE A 150 -39.39 31.74 7.39
N GLN A 151 -40.40 31.02 6.92
CA GLN A 151 -40.34 30.29 5.68
C GLN A 151 -40.18 31.20 4.46
N GLN A 152 -40.84 32.36 4.44
CA GLN A 152 -40.70 33.35 3.37
C GLN A 152 -39.29 33.95 3.35
N GLU A 153 -38.76 34.36 4.51
CA GLU A 153 -37.40 34.91 4.61
C GLU A 153 -36.35 33.87 4.22
N PHE A 154 -36.53 32.60 4.64
CA PHE A 154 -35.68 31.51 4.22
C PHE A 154 -35.65 31.31 2.69
N GLN A 155 -36.80 31.37 2.01
CA GLN A 155 -36.87 31.22 0.55
C GLN A 155 -36.23 32.42 -0.18
N LYS A 156 -36.39 33.63 0.34
CA LYS A 156 -35.73 34.84 -0.16
C LYS A 156 -34.19 34.68 -0.08
N LEU A 157 -33.66 34.36 1.10
CA LEU A 157 -32.22 34.15 1.32
C LEU A 157 -31.67 32.98 0.50
N ARG A 158 -32.44 31.91 0.36
CA ARG A 158 -32.08 30.77 -0.48
C ARG A 158 -31.88 31.17 -1.95
N SER A 159 -32.79 32.01 -2.49
CA SER A 159 -32.67 32.51 -3.86
C SER A 159 -31.51 33.50 -3.99
N GLU A 160 -31.31 34.38 -3.03
CA GLU A 160 -30.20 35.36 -2.98
C GLU A 160 -28.83 34.65 -2.98
N LEU A 161 -28.69 33.60 -2.18
CA LEU A 161 -27.47 32.81 -2.07
C LEU A 161 -27.30 31.75 -3.18
N ASN A 162 -28.25 31.63 -4.12
CA ASN A 162 -28.25 30.63 -5.19
C ASN A 162 -28.13 29.19 -4.68
N VAL A 163 -28.87 28.82 -3.64
CA VAL A 163 -28.84 27.48 -3.07
C VAL A 163 -29.98 26.64 -3.65
N ASN A 164 -29.67 25.80 -4.65
CA ASN A 164 -30.65 25.01 -5.41
C ASN A 164 -30.93 23.60 -4.89
N PHE A 165 -30.40 23.24 -3.71
CA PHE A 165 -30.60 21.92 -3.10
C PHE A 165 -32.00 21.78 -2.48
N LYS A 166 -32.52 20.56 -2.38
CA LYS A 166 -33.72 20.27 -1.60
C LYS A 166 -33.39 20.42 -0.11
N ILE A 167 -34.06 21.37 0.56
CA ILE A 167 -33.83 21.67 1.98
C ILE A 167 -35.19 21.64 2.70
N THR A 168 -35.25 20.97 3.84
CA THR A 168 -36.36 21.01 4.78
C THR A 168 -35.97 21.89 5.96
N LEU A 169 -36.72 23.01 6.13
CA LEU A 169 -36.59 23.89 7.28
C LEU A 169 -37.64 23.50 8.33
N CYS A 170 -37.23 23.27 9.56
CA CYS A 170 -38.09 22.91 10.67
C CYS A 170 -37.57 23.48 12.00
N GLN A 171 -38.38 23.40 13.05
CA GLN A 171 -38.03 23.88 14.40
C GLN A 171 -38.24 22.79 15.45
N SER A 172 -37.39 22.76 16.49
CA SER A 172 -37.46 21.76 17.53
C SER A 172 -37.09 22.33 18.90
N HIS A 173 -37.78 21.88 19.95
CA HIS A 173 -37.46 22.20 21.36
C HIS A 173 -36.27 21.41 21.90
N PHE A 174 -35.81 20.37 21.19
CA PHE A 174 -34.70 19.53 21.64
C PHE A 174 -33.31 20.11 21.34
N LEU A 175 -33.23 21.23 20.61
CA LEU A 175 -31.99 21.86 20.22
C LEU A 175 -31.85 23.25 20.87
N SER A 176 -30.65 23.61 21.27
CA SER A 176 -30.29 24.89 21.82
C SER A 176 -29.60 25.82 20.79
N SER A 177 -29.20 25.28 19.64
CA SER A 177 -28.57 26.02 18.54
C SER A 177 -29.04 25.51 17.20
N PRO A 178 -29.05 26.34 16.13
CA PRO A 178 -29.32 25.91 14.77
C PRO A 178 -28.36 24.80 14.34
N ILE A 179 -28.83 23.89 13.49
CA ILE A 179 -28.02 22.83 12.93
C ILE A 179 -28.45 22.57 11.49
N SER A 180 -27.49 22.49 10.59
CA SER A 180 -27.68 21.99 9.24
C SER A 180 -27.00 20.61 9.08
N PHE A 181 -27.69 19.62 8.49
CA PHE A 181 -27.16 18.30 8.21
C PHE A 181 -27.80 17.69 6.96
N TRP A 182 -27.22 16.58 6.48
CA TRP A 182 -27.70 15.85 5.31
C TRP A 182 -28.19 14.45 5.70
N TRP A 183 -29.37 14.09 5.19
CA TRP A 183 -29.89 12.71 5.28
C TRP A 183 -30.85 12.46 4.11
N GLY A 184 -30.29 11.98 2.98
CA GLY A 184 -31.04 11.90 1.71
C GLY A 184 -31.29 13.26 1.04
N HIS A 185 -31.52 14.31 1.81
CA HIS A 185 -31.55 15.72 1.43
C HIS A 185 -31.08 16.58 2.62
N PHE A 186 -31.01 17.91 2.45
CA PHE A 186 -30.56 18.80 3.52
C PHE A 186 -31.69 19.13 4.49
N PHE A 187 -31.34 19.26 5.75
CA PHE A 187 -32.22 19.74 6.82
C PHE A 187 -31.56 20.93 7.51
N VAL A 188 -32.39 21.91 7.86
CA VAL A 188 -32.03 23.00 8.78
C VAL A 188 -33.04 22.96 9.92
N ILE A 189 -32.57 22.76 11.16
CA ILE A 189 -33.40 22.72 12.34
C ILE A 189 -33.08 23.92 13.21
N LEU A 190 -34.08 24.74 13.48
CA LEU A 190 -33.98 25.90 14.36
C LEU A 190 -34.43 25.57 15.78
N PRO A 191 -33.84 26.18 16.82
CA PRO A 191 -34.25 26.02 18.21
C PRO A 191 -35.55 26.78 18.49
N ALA A 192 -36.67 26.05 18.63
CA ALA A 192 -38.01 26.65 18.75
C ALA A 192 -38.14 27.62 19.95
N ASP A 193 -37.51 27.28 21.08
CA ASP A 193 -37.60 28.11 22.31
C ASP A 193 -36.93 29.48 22.15
N ARG A 194 -35.95 29.58 21.24
CA ARG A 194 -35.21 30.82 21.02
C ARG A 194 -35.74 31.69 19.90
N LEU A 195 -36.53 31.12 19.00
CA LEU A 195 -37.09 31.87 17.87
C LEU A 195 -37.95 33.07 18.32
N LYS A 196 -38.53 33.00 19.51
CA LYS A 196 -39.36 34.09 20.09
C LYS A 196 -38.56 35.28 20.63
N GLU A 197 -37.26 35.04 20.92
CA GLU A 197 -36.35 36.04 21.51
C GLU A 197 -35.50 36.75 20.44
N LEU A 198 -35.55 36.24 19.19
CA LEU A 198 -34.73 36.76 18.10
C LEU A 198 -35.36 37.98 17.43
N SER A 199 -34.54 38.96 17.12
CA SER A 199 -34.91 39.99 16.16
C SER A 199 -34.92 39.41 14.73
N ASP A 200 -35.65 40.05 13.82
CA ASP A 200 -35.67 39.66 12.39
C ASP A 200 -34.26 39.65 11.79
N ALA A 201 -33.41 40.59 12.18
CA ALA A 201 -32.03 40.67 11.74
C ALA A 201 -31.15 39.51 12.28
N ASP A 202 -31.37 39.07 13.54
CA ASP A 202 -30.67 37.92 14.10
C ASP A 202 -31.10 36.64 13.39
N LEU A 203 -32.39 36.48 13.11
CA LEU A 203 -32.92 35.36 12.36
C LEU A 203 -32.32 35.29 10.95
N GLU A 204 -32.28 36.43 10.24
CA GLU A 204 -31.67 36.54 8.93
C GLU A 204 -30.19 36.08 8.97
N ASN A 205 -29.41 36.58 9.93
CA ASN A 205 -28.02 36.24 10.10
C ASN A 205 -27.81 34.74 10.31
N ILE A 206 -28.68 34.10 11.11
CA ILE A 206 -28.63 32.66 11.38
C ILE A 206 -28.97 31.87 10.13
N LEU A 207 -30.05 32.21 9.46
CA LEU A 207 -30.48 31.53 8.23
C LEU A 207 -29.40 31.65 7.13
N ARG A 208 -28.81 32.84 6.99
CA ARG A 208 -27.71 33.12 6.06
C ARG A 208 -26.49 32.25 6.38
N HIS A 209 -26.16 32.09 7.66
CA HIS A 209 -25.05 31.20 8.12
C HIS A 209 -25.33 29.73 7.79
N GLU A 210 -26.48 29.19 8.14
CA GLU A 210 -26.85 27.79 7.88
C GLU A 210 -26.95 27.47 6.38
N LEU A 211 -27.51 28.39 5.59
CA LEU A 211 -27.54 28.26 4.13
C LEU A 211 -26.15 28.32 3.51
N THR A 212 -25.22 29.08 4.10
CA THR A 212 -23.83 29.13 3.66
C THR A 212 -23.13 27.82 3.89
N HIS A 213 -23.34 27.11 5.01
CA HIS A 213 -22.86 25.75 5.23
C HIS A 213 -23.37 24.77 4.17
N ILE A 214 -24.65 24.86 3.82
CA ILE A 214 -25.22 24.00 2.77
C ILE A 214 -24.62 24.31 1.41
N ARG A 215 -24.46 25.61 1.08
CA ARG A 215 -23.83 26.08 -0.17
C ARG A 215 -22.40 25.57 -0.32
N HIS A 216 -21.65 25.51 0.79
CA HIS A 216 -20.27 24.97 0.81
C HIS A 216 -20.21 23.44 0.78
N GLY A 217 -21.33 22.75 0.99
CA GLY A 217 -21.40 21.30 1.09
C GLY A 217 -20.85 20.75 2.41
N ASP A 218 -20.76 21.60 3.44
CA ASP A 218 -20.18 21.23 4.75
C ASP A 218 -20.88 20.03 5.41
N PRO A 219 -22.23 19.87 5.34
CA PRO A 219 -22.89 18.69 5.87
C PRO A 219 -22.47 17.37 5.18
N LEU A 220 -22.13 17.41 3.88
CA LEU A 220 -21.66 16.23 3.15
C LEU A 220 -20.20 15.92 3.49
N THR A 221 -19.35 16.95 3.55
CA THR A 221 -17.94 16.77 3.88
C THR A 221 -17.73 16.31 5.32
N ALA A 222 -18.67 16.63 6.23
CA ALA A 222 -18.65 16.10 7.60
C ALA A 222 -18.64 14.56 7.62
N TYR A 223 -19.38 13.89 6.72
CA TYR A 223 -19.35 12.41 6.62
C TYR A 223 -17.98 11.90 6.18
N LEU A 224 -17.34 12.56 5.21
CA LEU A 224 -15.99 12.19 4.79
C LEU A 224 -14.99 12.24 5.96
N PHE A 225 -15.00 13.35 6.71
CA PHE A 225 -14.10 13.52 7.85
C PHE A 225 -14.44 12.59 9.02
N CYS A 226 -15.71 12.32 9.28
CA CYS A 226 -16.13 11.31 10.26
C CYS A 226 -15.67 9.90 9.84
N GLY A 227 -15.75 9.55 8.55
CA GLY A 227 -15.23 8.29 8.02
C GLY A 227 -13.73 8.15 8.22
N ILE A 228 -12.96 9.20 7.91
CA ILE A 228 -11.51 9.21 8.16
C ILE A 228 -11.21 9.08 9.66
N GLN A 229 -11.92 9.79 10.55
CA GLN A 229 -11.76 9.65 11.99
C GLN A 229 -12.10 8.25 12.49
N ALA A 230 -13.10 7.58 11.90
CA ALA A 230 -13.42 6.21 12.24
C ALA A 230 -12.30 5.24 11.85
N ILE A 231 -11.69 5.40 10.68
CA ILE A 231 -10.56 4.60 10.21
C ILE A 231 -9.31 4.82 11.08
N PHE A 232 -9.02 6.08 11.42
CA PHE A 232 -7.86 6.51 12.20
C PHE A 232 -8.20 6.82 13.67
N TRP A 233 -9.17 6.10 14.24
CA TRP A 233 -9.68 6.34 15.60
C TRP A 233 -8.58 6.36 16.67
N PHE A 234 -7.53 5.57 16.48
CA PHE A 234 -6.39 5.43 17.38
C PHE A 234 -5.30 6.51 17.19
N HIS A 235 -5.39 7.38 16.15
CA HIS A 235 -4.33 8.32 15.79
C HIS A 235 -4.59 9.73 16.34
N PRO A 236 -3.91 10.17 17.43
CA PRO A 236 -4.23 11.42 18.12
C PRO A 236 -4.06 12.66 17.25
N LEU A 237 -3.07 12.69 16.36
CA LEU A 237 -2.84 13.85 15.47
C LEU A 237 -3.97 14.04 14.47
N VAL A 238 -4.67 12.98 14.06
CA VAL A 238 -5.87 13.10 13.20
C VAL A 238 -6.99 13.81 13.95
N TRP A 239 -7.16 13.52 15.22
CA TRP A 239 -8.15 14.21 16.08
C TRP A 239 -7.84 15.69 16.23
N ILE A 240 -6.57 16.04 16.49
CA ILE A 240 -6.10 17.42 16.59
C ILE A 240 -6.30 18.16 15.27
N ALA A 241 -5.91 17.53 14.15
CA ALA A 241 -6.06 18.10 12.81
C ALA A 241 -7.53 18.42 12.47
N PHE A 242 -8.43 17.46 12.74
CA PHE A 242 -9.85 17.67 12.42
C PHE A 242 -10.56 18.59 13.43
N GLN A 243 -10.05 18.71 14.64
CA GLN A 243 -10.49 19.75 15.56
C GLN A 243 -10.15 21.15 15.01
N GLN A 244 -8.94 21.33 14.51
CA GLN A 244 -8.54 22.59 13.86
C GLN A 244 -9.33 22.85 12.56
N MET A 245 -9.57 21.79 11.76
CA MET A 245 -10.38 21.88 10.55
C MET A 245 -11.79 22.41 10.84
N ARG A 246 -12.43 21.92 11.91
CA ARG A 246 -13.76 22.41 12.31
C ARG A 246 -13.75 23.89 12.67
N LEU A 247 -12.72 24.38 13.35
CA LEU A 247 -12.57 25.82 13.64
C LEU A 247 -12.45 26.65 12.36
N GLU A 248 -11.64 26.19 11.42
CA GLU A 248 -11.43 26.88 10.14
C GLU A 248 -12.64 26.80 9.21
N ARG A 249 -13.47 25.76 9.30
CA ARG A 249 -14.75 25.64 8.60
C ARG A 249 -15.71 26.75 9.03
N GLU A 250 -15.87 26.94 10.35
CA GLU A 250 -16.72 27.98 10.90
C GLU A 250 -16.22 29.40 10.50
N ALA A 251 -14.90 29.63 10.63
CA ALA A 251 -14.30 30.89 10.21
C ALA A 251 -14.46 31.16 8.72
N TYR A 252 -14.41 30.12 7.87
CA TYR A 252 -14.67 30.28 6.45
C TYR A 252 -16.15 30.55 6.16
N CYS A 253 -17.07 29.94 6.89
CA CYS A 253 -18.49 30.22 6.81
C CYS A 253 -18.77 31.68 7.24
N ASP A 254 -18.24 32.10 8.40
CA ASP A 254 -18.37 33.49 8.87
C ASP A 254 -17.82 34.50 7.85
N TRP A 255 -16.61 34.22 7.30
CA TRP A 255 -16.02 35.06 6.25
C TRP A 255 -16.93 35.18 5.02
N ALA A 256 -17.54 34.08 4.60
CA ALA A 256 -18.43 34.08 3.43
C ALA A 256 -19.70 34.89 3.68
N VAL A 257 -20.26 34.79 4.89
CA VAL A 257 -21.41 35.63 5.29
C VAL A 257 -21.02 37.12 5.32
N LEU A 258 -19.92 37.48 5.98
CA LEU A 258 -19.43 38.86 6.11
C LEU A 258 -19.18 39.52 4.75
N ASN A 259 -18.76 38.74 3.73
CA ASN A 259 -18.62 39.26 2.36
C ASN A 259 -19.94 39.57 1.65
N THR A 260 -21.10 39.13 2.17
CA THR A 260 -22.42 39.43 1.64
C THR A 260 -23.07 40.64 2.32
N LEU A 261 -22.51 41.07 3.46
CA LEU A 261 -23.03 42.19 4.24
C LEU A 261 -22.50 43.54 3.71
N ALA A 262 -23.39 44.52 3.55
CA ALA A 262 -23.08 45.75 2.83
C ALA A 262 -22.20 46.73 3.63
N ASN A 263 -22.35 46.76 4.96
CA ASN A 263 -21.72 47.78 5.81
C ASN A 263 -21.14 47.17 7.11
N GLU A 264 -20.38 48.00 7.83
CA GLU A 264 -19.72 47.58 9.08
C GLU A 264 -20.72 47.36 10.20
N GLU A 265 -21.82 48.06 10.24
CA GLU A 265 -22.86 47.90 11.26
C GLU A 265 -23.50 46.50 11.19
N GLU A 266 -23.79 46.04 9.96
CA GLU A 266 -24.32 44.70 9.75
C GLU A 266 -23.30 43.61 10.17
N ARG A 267 -22.01 43.84 9.94
CA ARG A 267 -20.94 42.94 10.35
C ARG A 267 -20.81 42.86 11.89
N ILE A 268 -20.91 44.01 12.57
CA ILE A 268 -20.92 44.07 14.04
C ILE A 268 -22.14 43.32 14.57
N ARG A 269 -23.31 43.56 14.00
CA ARG A 269 -24.57 42.89 14.37
C ARG A 269 -24.47 41.38 14.19
N TYR A 270 -23.90 40.94 13.07
CA TYR A 270 -23.60 39.50 12.86
C TYR A 270 -22.74 38.93 13.96
N GLY A 271 -21.66 39.61 14.36
CA GLY A 271 -20.81 39.22 15.48
C GLY A 271 -21.56 39.10 16.81
N GLN A 272 -22.46 40.07 17.08
CA GLN A 272 -23.32 40.04 18.26
C GLN A 272 -24.32 38.88 18.24
N THR A 273 -24.94 38.60 17.08
CA THR A 273 -25.80 37.42 16.88
C THR A 273 -25.08 36.14 17.22
N ILE A 274 -23.84 35.94 16.72
CA ILE A 274 -23.01 34.75 17.02
C ILE A 274 -22.67 34.65 18.51
N LEU A 275 -22.33 35.79 19.14
CA LEU A 275 -22.03 35.85 20.57
C LEU A 275 -23.25 35.46 21.43
N ASN A 276 -24.42 36.03 21.14
CA ASN A 276 -25.65 35.75 21.86
C ASN A 276 -26.08 34.29 21.77
N PHE A 277 -25.91 33.67 20.59
CA PHE A 277 -26.21 32.25 20.41
C PHE A 277 -25.23 31.34 21.14
N ALA A 278 -23.95 31.67 21.15
CA ALA A 278 -22.95 30.86 21.81
C ALA A 278 -23.02 30.97 23.34
N ALA A 279 -23.33 32.14 23.90
CA ALA A 279 -23.45 32.36 25.33
C ALA A 279 -24.56 31.51 25.97
N ALA A 280 -25.61 31.24 25.23
CA ALA A 280 -26.79 30.52 25.71
C ALA A 280 -26.84 29.03 25.33
N ALA A 281 -25.85 28.51 24.64
CA ALA A 281 -25.78 27.10 24.27
C ALA A 281 -25.28 26.24 25.47
N ASN A 282 -26.20 25.94 26.41
CA ASN A 282 -25.97 24.85 27.36
C ASN A 282 -25.87 23.51 26.59
N MET A 283 -24.65 22.99 26.50
CA MET A 283 -24.32 21.80 25.70
C MET A 283 -24.93 20.51 26.29
N ARG A 284 -26.02 20.01 25.68
CA ARG A 284 -26.61 18.73 26.05
C ARG A 284 -26.51 17.62 24.99
N PHE A 285 -25.90 17.88 23.83
CA PHE A 285 -25.83 16.87 22.77
C PHE A 285 -24.43 16.75 22.18
N CYS A 286 -23.80 15.60 22.44
CA CYS A 286 -22.59 15.16 21.76
C CYS A 286 -22.96 14.55 20.41
N THR A 287 -23.01 15.37 19.35
CA THR A 287 -22.88 14.89 17.98
C THR A 287 -21.42 15.04 17.55
N ALA A 288 -21.01 14.32 16.49
CA ALA A 288 -19.63 14.39 15.97
C ALA A 288 -19.15 15.85 15.72
N ASP A 289 -20.07 16.77 15.46
CA ASP A 289 -19.82 18.21 15.34
C ASP A 289 -19.95 18.98 16.68
N GLY A 290 -20.61 18.42 17.67
CA GLY A 290 -20.88 19.08 18.98
C GLY A 290 -19.72 19.06 19.98
N LEU A 291 -18.69 18.26 19.76
CA LEU A 291 -17.57 18.08 20.70
C LEU A 291 -16.64 19.30 20.86
N CYS A 292 -16.80 20.37 20.07
CA CYS A 292 -15.90 21.53 20.06
C CYS A 292 -16.59 22.88 20.25
N LYS A 293 -17.83 22.95 20.72
CA LYS A 293 -18.48 24.23 21.04
C LYS A 293 -18.00 24.78 22.39
N GLY A 294 -16.69 25.06 22.49
CA GLY A 294 -16.09 25.61 23.68
C GLY A 294 -15.73 27.10 23.50
N LYS A 295 -15.41 27.76 24.62
CA LYS A 295 -14.93 29.14 24.67
C LYS A 295 -13.84 29.44 23.61
N LYS A 296 -12.98 28.45 23.29
CA LYS A 296 -11.89 28.56 22.32
C LYS A 296 -12.41 28.74 20.88
N GLN A 297 -13.47 28.02 20.50
CA GLN A 297 -14.08 28.12 19.17
C GLN A 297 -14.76 29.48 19.00
N LEU A 298 -15.54 29.92 19.99
CA LEU A 298 -16.19 31.21 19.98
C LEU A 298 -15.16 32.34 19.89
N LYS A 299 -14.13 32.31 20.74
CA LYS A 299 -13.03 33.27 20.70
C LYS A 299 -12.40 33.35 19.31
N TYR A 300 -12.10 32.20 18.68
CA TYR A 300 -11.52 32.12 17.35
C TYR A 300 -12.43 32.74 16.28
N ARG A 301 -13.75 32.46 16.32
CA ARG A 301 -14.73 33.07 15.41
C ARG A 301 -14.83 34.58 15.58
N LEU A 302 -14.97 35.07 16.83
CA LEU A 302 -15.06 36.49 17.12
C LEU A 302 -13.81 37.27 16.73
N GLU A 303 -12.62 36.75 17.03
CA GLU A 303 -11.35 37.35 16.55
C GLU A 303 -11.35 37.46 15.03
N TYR A 304 -11.87 36.45 14.32
CA TYR A 304 -11.92 36.44 12.87
C TYR A 304 -12.94 37.43 12.30
N ILE A 305 -14.08 37.61 12.99
CA ILE A 305 -15.13 38.58 12.61
C ILE A 305 -14.62 40.02 12.83
N VAL A 306 -13.96 40.28 13.95
CA VAL A 306 -13.41 41.63 14.29
C VAL A 306 -12.26 42.00 13.33
N ASP A 307 -11.36 41.04 13.05
CA ASP A 307 -10.23 41.23 12.12
C ASP A 307 -10.62 41.00 10.65
N PHE A 308 -11.91 41.05 10.33
CA PHE A 308 -12.37 40.79 8.98
C PHE A 308 -11.67 41.70 7.96
N ARG A 309 -11.08 41.06 6.95
CA ARG A 309 -10.49 41.75 5.80
C ARG A 309 -10.85 40.98 4.53
N GLU A 310 -11.19 41.74 3.51
CA GLU A 310 -11.40 41.16 2.19
C GLU A 310 -10.13 40.49 1.65
N ASP A 311 -10.32 39.47 0.83
CA ASP A 311 -9.21 38.75 0.25
C ASP A 311 -8.48 39.59 -0.79
N THR A 312 -7.25 39.97 -0.51
CA THR A 312 -6.35 40.64 -1.45
C THR A 312 -5.91 39.69 -2.57
N ALA A 313 -5.60 40.26 -3.75
CA ALA A 313 -5.05 39.47 -4.87
C ALA A 313 -3.80 38.67 -4.46
N ARG A 314 -2.96 39.24 -3.57
CA ARG A 314 -1.77 38.57 -3.03
C ARG A 314 -2.13 37.32 -2.19
N LYS A 315 -3.14 37.39 -1.31
CA LYS A 315 -3.62 36.25 -0.52
C LYS A 315 -4.18 35.15 -1.42
N ARG A 316 -4.94 35.51 -2.46
CA ARG A 316 -5.49 34.58 -3.44
C ARG A 316 -4.39 33.89 -4.26
N PHE A 317 -3.36 34.62 -4.69
CA PHE A 317 -2.23 34.06 -5.41
C PHE A 317 -1.44 33.09 -4.52
N LEU A 318 -1.09 33.52 -3.31
CA LEU A 318 -0.38 32.65 -2.34
C LEU A 318 -1.18 31.38 -2.04
N GLY A 319 -2.49 31.48 -1.93
CA GLY A 319 -3.39 30.34 -1.76
C GLY A 319 -3.33 29.35 -2.92
N LYS A 320 -3.25 29.82 -4.18
CA LYS A 320 -3.06 28.97 -5.35
C LYS A 320 -1.70 28.26 -5.32
N CYS A 321 -0.63 29.00 -4.99
CA CYS A 321 0.71 28.40 -4.85
C CYS A 321 0.75 27.32 -3.77
N CYS A 322 0.13 27.57 -2.60
CA CYS A 322 0.02 26.55 -1.54
C CYS A 322 -0.77 25.32 -2.00
N ALA A 323 -1.87 25.50 -2.75
CA ALA A 323 -2.66 24.38 -3.26
C ALA A 323 -1.84 23.53 -4.26
N VAL A 324 -1.08 24.16 -5.15
CA VAL A 324 -0.19 23.47 -6.09
C VAL A 324 0.90 22.68 -5.34
N LEU A 325 1.56 23.32 -4.36
CA LEU A 325 2.58 22.64 -3.54
C LEU A 325 2.02 21.43 -2.79
N MET A 326 0.83 21.56 -2.21
CA MET A 326 0.17 20.42 -1.54
C MET A 326 -0.23 19.32 -2.53
N ALA A 327 -0.71 19.67 -3.73
CA ALA A 327 -1.01 18.70 -4.77
C ALA A 327 0.26 17.95 -5.21
N VAL A 328 1.37 18.65 -5.44
CA VAL A 328 2.68 18.05 -5.76
C VAL A 328 3.13 17.13 -4.62
N PHE A 329 2.95 17.54 -3.37
CA PHE A 329 3.31 16.72 -2.21
C PHE A 329 2.46 15.44 -2.13
N VAL A 330 1.14 15.51 -2.34
CA VAL A 330 0.23 14.34 -2.38
C VAL A 330 0.62 13.41 -3.53
N LEU A 331 0.90 13.95 -4.72
CA LEU A 331 1.35 13.16 -5.87
C LEU A 331 2.74 12.54 -5.62
N GLY A 332 3.63 13.24 -4.92
CA GLY A 332 4.95 12.74 -4.52
C GLY A 332 4.93 11.54 -3.57
N GLN A 333 3.77 11.25 -2.93
CA GLN A 333 3.60 10.04 -2.11
C GLN A 333 3.36 8.78 -2.96
N LEU A 334 2.89 8.92 -4.20
CA LEU A 334 2.56 7.78 -5.07
C LEU A 334 3.73 6.80 -5.27
N PRO A 335 4.99 7.23 -5.48
CA PRO A 335 6.13 6.31 -5.58
C PRO A 335 6.36 5.51 -4.29
N PHE A 336 6.23 6.13 -3.11
CA PHE A 336 6.39 5.43 -1.82
C PHE A 336 5.29 4.40 -1.58
N LEU A 337 4.07 4.68 -2.02
CA LEU A 337 2.95 3.74 -1.92
C LEU A 337 3.06 2.61 -2.95
N SER A 338 3.64 2.86 -4.13
CA SER A 338 3.85 1.85 -5.17
C SER A 338 4.93 0.84 -4.78
N VAL A 339 5.97 1.26 -4.06
CA VAL A 339 7.00 0.36 -3.50
C VAL A 339 6.38 -0.61 -2.48
N CYS A 340 5.33 -0.19 -1.77
CA CYS A 340 4.58 -1.07 -0.86
C CYS A 340 3.57 -1.99 -1.58
N ALA A 341 3.22 -1.71 -2.83
CA ALA A 341 2.23 -2.44 -3.62
C ALA A 341 2.84 -3.46 -4.59
N ASP A 342 4.11 -3.83 -4.41
CA ASP A 342 4.86 -4.65 -5.36
C ASP A 342 4.46 -6.13 -5.31
N ALA A 343 3.22 -6.39 -5.72
CA ALA A 343 2.76 -7.75 -6.00
C ALA A 343 3.46 -8.37 -7.22
N GLY A 344 4.15 -7.57 -8.03
CA GLY A 344 4.96 -8.00 -9.16
C GLY A 344 6.26 -8.71 -8.75
N GLU A 345 6.75 -8.49 -7.52
CA GLU A 345 7.89 -9.23 -6.99
C GLU A 345 7.54 -10.67 -6.58
N THR A 346 6.30 -10.89 -6.20
CA THR A 346 5.84 -12.18 -5.67
C THR A 346 5.26 -13.08 -6.76
N TYR A 347 4.84 -12.52 -7.89
CA TYR A 347 4.26 -13.29 -9.00
C TYR A 347 4.90 -12.87 -10.32
N TYR A 348 5.24 -13.88 -11.11
CA TYR A 348 5.62 -13.72 -12.51
C TYR A 348 4.37 -13.48 -13.37
N ALA A 349 4.42 -12.49 -14.24
CA ALA A 349 3.37 -12.27 -15.23
C ALA A 349 3.86 -12.83 -16.58
N PRO A 350 3.35 -13.98 -17.02
CA PRO A 350 3.77 -14.57 -18.29
C PRO A 350 3.30 -13.72 -19.48
N PRO A 351 3.96 -13.84 -20.64
CA PRO A 351 3.42 -13.35 -21.90
C PRO A 351 2.01 -13.91 -22.15
N SER A 352 1.15 -13.13 -22.81
CA SER A 352 -0.26 -13.47 -23.04
C SER A 352 -0.51 -14.66 -24.01
N GLU A 353 0.53 -15.19 -24.61
CA GLU A 353 0.44 -16.17 -25.71
C GLU A 353 0.87 -17.60 -25.32
N LEU A 354 1.15 -17.89 -24.04
CA LEU A 354 1.56 -19.23 -23.64
C LEU A 354 0.39 -20.22 -23.72
N VAL A 355 0.57 -21.31 -24.49
CA VAL A 355 -0.36 -22.42 -24.52
C VAL A 355 -0.13 -23.30 -23.29
N MET A 356 -1.07 -23.30 -22.35
CA MET A 356 -0.97 -24.01 -21.09
C MET A 356 -2.16 -24.94 -20.87
N GLU A 357 -1.88 -26.20 -20.54
CA GLU A 357 -2.86 -27.22 -20.16
C GLU A 357 -2.71 -27.54 -18.66
N ASP A 358 -3.84 -27.76 -17.99
CA ASP A 358 -3.83 -28.16 -16.58
C ASP A 358 -3.78 -29.68 -16.47
N ALA A 359 -2.91 -30.21 -15.59
CA ALA A 359 -2.84 -31.62 -15.26
C ALA A 359 -3.14 -31.85 -13.77
N ASP A 360 -3.77 -32.97 -13.45
CA ASP A 360 -3.98 -33.39 -12.08
C ASP A 360 -2.88 -34.37 -11.63
N TRP A 361 -1.80 -33.80 -11.08
CA TRP A 361 -0.70 -34.57 -10.48
C TRP A 361 -0.77 -34.56 -8.94
N SER A 362 -1.93 -34.27 -8.35
CA SER A 362 -2.13 -34.21 -6.89
C SER A 362 -1.65 -35.46 -6.16
N ASN A 363 -1.88 -36.65 -6.75
CA ASN A 363 -1.44 -37.95 -6.22
C ASN A 363 0.09 -38.06 -6.07
N PHE A 364 0.87 -37.32 -6.84
CA PHE A 364 2.33 -37.34 -6.73
C PHE A 364 2.83 -36.50 -5.57
N PHE A 365 2.08 -35.45 -5.22
CA PHE A 365 2.41 -34.56 -4.11
C PHE A 365 2.03 -35.12 -2.73
N ARG A 366 1.18 -36.19 -2.68
CA ARG A 366 0.80 -36.89 -1.45
C ARG A 366 0.37 -35.95 -0.30
N GLY A 367 -0.47 -34.98 -0.59
CA GLY A 367 -0.96 -34.00 0.38
C GLY A 367 0.02 -32.89 0.76
N LYS A 368 1.19 -32.81 0.15
CA LYS A 368 2.08 -31.65 0.28
C LYS A 368 1.63 -30.54 -0.66
N ASP A 369 1.76 -29.29 -0.21
CA ASP A 369 1.51 -28.12 -1.05
C ASP A 369 2.63 -27.97 -2.09
N GLY A 370 2.29 -27.58 -3.32
CA GLY A 370 3.29 -27.35 -4.34
C GLY A 370 2.74 -27.13 -5.73
N CYS A 371 3.64 -27.11 -6.71
CA CYS A 371 3.32 -26.94 -8.11
C CYS A 371 4.35 -27.63 -9.01
N ALA A 372 3.95 -27.92 -10.25
CA ALA A 372 4.85 -28.43 -11.28
C ALA A 372 4.56 -27.76 -12.62
N VAL A 373 5.62 -27.61 -13.42
CA VAL A 373 5.57 -27.13 -14.81
C VAL A 373 6.38 -28.10 -15.65
N LEU A 374 5.78 -28.65 -16.67
CA LEU A 374 6.42 -29.41 -17.72
C LEU A 374 6.27 -28.65 -19.04
N TYR A 375 7.35 -28.50 -19.79
CA TYR A 375 7.32 -27.95 -21.14
C TYR A 375 7.86 -28.98 -22.13
N ASP A 376 7.07 -29.24 -23.16
CA ASP A 376 7.44 -30.10 -24.28
C ASP A 376 7.87 -29.21 -25.47
N GLN A 377 9.15 -29.31 -25.82
CA GLN A 377 9.74 -28.48 -26.88
C GLN A 377 9.18 -28.82 -28.26
N ARG A 378 8.83 -30.09 -28.52
CA ARG A 378 8.31 -30.52 -29.81
C ARG A 378 6.92 -29.96 -30.10
N THR A 379 6.07 -29.90 -29.07
CA THR A 379 4.67 -29.42 -29.18
C THR A 379 4.51 -27.95 -28.83
N ASP A 380 5.55 -27.30 -28.30
CA ASP A 380 5.55 -25.94 -27.75
C ASP A 380 4.44 -25.71 -26.72
N ARG A 381 4.22 -26.67 -25.81
CA ARG A 381 3.15 -26.66 -24.84
C ARG A 381 3.68 -26.77 -23.41
N TYR A 382 3.00 -26.06 -22.52
CA TYR A 382 3.21 -26.17 -21.08
C TYR A 382 2.08 -26.98 -20.46
N THR A 383 2.42 -28.01 -19.67
CA THR A 383 1.50 -28.72 -18.80
C THR A 383 1.80 -28.30 -17.37
N VAL A 384 0.78 -27.87 -16.62
CA VAL A 384 0.96 -27.28 -15.29
C VAL A 384 0.07 -27.94 -14.25
N TYR A 385 0.61 -28.16 -13.07
CA TYR A 385 -0.13 -28.53 -11.87
C TYR A 385 -0.14 -27.35 -10.91
N ASN A 386 -1.32 -27.01 -10.37
CA ASN A 386 -1.55 -25.86 -9.50
C ASN A 386 -1.17 -24.53 -10.17
N ARG A 387 -1.90 -24.20 -11.24
CA ARG A 387 -1.69 -23.02 -12.11
C ARG A 387 -1.44 -21.71 -11.36
N LYS A 388 -2.02 -21.52 -10.17
CA LYS A 388 -1.81 -20.31 -9.39
C LYS A 388 -0.39 -20.25 -8.80
N GLU A 389 0.11 -21.38 -8.32
CA GLU A 389 1.41 -21.45 -7.63
C GLU A 389 2.60 -21.53 -8.60
N VAL A 390 2.41 -21.98 -9.86
CA VAL A 390 3.50 -22.02 -10.85
C VAL A 390 4.08 -20.65 -11.20
N PHE A 391 3.32 -19.57 -10.97
CA PHE A 391 3.76 -18.19 -11.14
C PHE A 391 4.22 -17.53 -9.84
N HIS A 392 4.08 -18.19 -8.71
CA HIS A 392 4.48 -17.67 -7.43
C HIS A 392 6.00 -17.76 -7.26
N ARG A 393 6.65 -16.61 -7.04
CA ARG A 393 8.09 -16.53 -6.81
C ARG A 393 8.43 -16.86 -5.38
N VAL A 394 9.29 -17.85 -5.19
CA VAL A 394 9.80 -18.32 -3.90
C VAL A 394 11.33 -18.40 -3.95
N PRO A 395 12.03 -18.53 -2.80
CA PRO A 395 13.49 -18.67 -2.80
C PRO A 395 13.94 -19.86 -3.65
N PRO A 396 14.95 -19.68 -4.52
CA PRO A 396 15.41 -20.75 -5.42
C PRO A 396 16.13 -21.88 -4.70
N CYS A 397 16.62 -21.67 -3.51
CA CYS A 397 17.53 -22.59 -2.83
C CYS A 397 18.72 -22.93 -3.73
N SER A 398 19.18 -24.18 -3.74
CA SER A 398 20.33 -24.60 -4.56
C SER A 398 20.06 -24.68 -6.07
N THR A 399 18.83 -24.43 -6.55
CA THR A 399 18.56 -24.40 -8.00
C THR A 399 19.13 -23.18 -8.71
N TYR A 400 19.61 -22.20 -7.95
CA TYR A 400 20.29 -21.01 -8.48
C TYR A 400 21.76 -21.31 -8.90
N LYS A 401 22.38 -22.38 -8.34
CA LYS A 401 23.82 -22.70 -8.52
C LYS A 401 24.26 -22.87 -9.97
N PRO A 402 23.48 -23.46 -10.90
CA PRO A 402 23.85 -23.51 -12.32
C PRO A 402 24.11 -22.13 -12.92
N TYR A 403 23.34 -21.14 -12.53
CA TYR A 403 23.47 -19.76 -13.06
C TYR A 403 24.61 -19.00 -12.37
N SER A 404 24.87 -19.25 -11.08
CA SER A 404 26.09 -18.77 -10.40
C SER A 404 27.35 -19.31 -11.06
N ALA A 405 27.35 -20.60 -11.39
CA ALA A 405 28.45 -21.24 -12.12
C ALA A 405 28.67 -20.60 -13.50
N LEU A 406 27.61 -20.40 -14.27
CA LEU A 406 27.68 -19.76 -15.58
C LEU A 406 28.26 -18.35 -15.47
N ASN A 407 27.81 -17.55 -14.50
CA ASN A 407 28.37 -16.21 -14.27
C ASN A 407 29.86 -16.26 -13.95
N ALA A 408 30.30 -17.20 -13.12
CA ALA A 408 31.69 -17.35 -12.74
C ALA A 408 32.59 -17.77 -13.92
N LEU A 409 32.09 -18.66 -14.79
CA LEU A 409 32.76 -19.06 -16.04
C LEU A 409 32.86 -17.87 -17.02
N GLU A 410 31.78 -17.15 -17.25
CA GLU A 410 31.78 -15.95 -18.11
C GLU A 410 32.72 -14.86 -17.61
N LEU A 411 32.93 -14.75 -16.31
CA LEU A 411 33.88 -13.83 -15.68
C LEU A 411 35.32 -14.37 -15.62
N ARG A 412 35.54 -15.61 -16.08
CA ARG A 412 36.81 -16.33 -16.00
C ARG A 412 37.36 -16.44 -14.57
N LEU A 413 36.49 -16.51 -13.57
CA LEU A 413 36.85 -16.80 -12.18
C LEU A 413 37.21 -18.27 -11.98
N ILE A 414 36.65 -19.10 -12.85
CA ILE A 414 36.99 -20.52 -13.11
C ILE A 414 36.89 -20.73 -14.62
N THR A 415 37.51 -21.78 -15.15
CA THR A 415 37.35 -22.20 -16.55
C THR A 415 36.83 -23.65 -16.59
N PRO A 416 36.35 -24.15 -17.74
CA PRO A 416 35.96 -25.54 -17.88
C PRO A 416 37.04 -26.51 -17.40
N GLU A 417 38.34 -26.21 -17.65
CA GLU A 417 39.48 -27.05 -17.32
C GLU A 417 39.99 -26.79 -15.87
N GLU A 418 40.00 -25.51 -15.44
CA GLU A 418 40.50 -25.09 -14.14
C GLU A 418 39.37 -24.58 -13.25
N ASN A 419 38.61 -25.47 -12.66
CA ASN A 419 37.46 -25.17 -11.82
C ASN A 419 37.52 -25.78 -10.42
N LYS A 420 38.70 -26.26 -10.01
CA LYS A 420 38.91 -26.78 -8.66
C LYS A 420 39.18 -25.63 -7.69
N LEU A 421 38.41 -25.58 -6.60
CA LEU A 421 38.66 -24.71 -5.47
C LEU A 421 39.10 -25.53 -4.24
N SER A 422 40.11 -25.03 -3.55
CA SER A 422 40.57 -25.61 -2.30
C SER A 422 39.67 -25.17 -1.15
N TRP A 423 39.34 -26.18 -0.30
CA TRP A 423 38.59 -25.93 0.93
C TRP A 423 39.48 -25.21 1.94
N ASP A 424 38.90 -24.22 2.63
CA ASP A 424 39.63 -23.38 3.59
C ASP A 424 39.82 -23.98 4.98
N GLY A 425 39.35 -25.24 5.20
CA GLY A 425 39.42 -25.93 6.47
C GLY A 425 38.26 -25.62 7.42
N THR A 426 37.33 -24.72 7.08
CA THR A 426 36.18 -24.43 7.88
C THR A 426 35.20 -25.61 7.91
N ALA A 427 34.93 -26.19 9.09
CA ALA A 427 34.05 -27.33 9.22
C ALA A 427 32.60 -27.01 8.87
N ASN A 428 32.05 -27.70 7.89
CA ASN A 428 30.64 -27.65 7.52
C ASN A 428 29.90 -28.83 8.17
N SER A 429 28.61 -28.65 8.42
CA SER A 429 27.73 -29.70 9.00
C SER A 429 27.56 -30.92 8.08
N ILE A 430 27.79 -30.75 6.77
CA ILE A 430 27.73 -31.80 5.78
C ILE A 430 29.17 -32.27 5.50
N GLN A 431 29.51 -33.51 5.90
CA GLN A 431 30.86 -34.06 5.84
C GLN A 431 31.46 -34.05 4.44
N SER A 432 30.67 -34.31 3.39
CA SER A 432 31.11 -34.31 2.00
C SER A 432 31.55 -32.94 1.48
N TRP A 433 31.17 -31.86 2.14
CA TRP A 433 31.60 -30.51 1.80
C TRP A 433 33.00 -30.17 2.32
N ASN A 434 33.52 -30.93 3.30
CA ASN A 434 34.80 -30.65 3.97
C ASN A 434 35.97 -31.19 3.16
N ARG A 435 36.08 -30.79 1.90
CA ARG A 435 37.16 -31.15 0.97
C ARG A 435 37.23 -30.21 -0.21
N ASP A 436 38.27 -30.28 -1.00
CA ASP A 436 38.38 -29.59 -2.29
C ASP A 436 37.28 -30.06 -3.25
N HIS A 437 36.71 -29.12 -4.01
CA HIS A 437 35.68 -29.40 -5.02
C HIS A 437 36.05 -28.87 -6.39
N THR A 438 35.72 -29.65 -7.42
CA THR A 438 35.55 -29.14 -8.79
C THR A 438 34.12 -28.64 -8.98
N LEU A 439 33.85 -27.92 -10.05
CA LEU A 439 32.51 -27.47 -10.38
C LEU A 439 31.47 -28.60 -10.38
N ARG A 440 31.82 -29.74 -11.01
CA ARG A 440 30.97 -30.92 -11.06
C ARG A 440 30.70 -31.48 -9.68
N SER A 441 31.74 -31.76 -8.86
CA SER A 441 31.55 -32.31 -7.53
C SER A 441 30.82 -31.37 -6.59
N ALA A 442 31.08 -30.04 -6.65
CA ALA A 442 30.37 -29.04 -5.88
C ALA A 442 28.88 -28.96 -6.26
N MET A 443 28.55 -29.09 -7.55
CA MET A 443 27.18 -29.07 -8.04
C MET A 443 26.42 -30.32 -7.59
N GLN A 444 27.02 -31.52 -7.72
CA GLN A 444 26.41 -32.78 -7.33
C GLN A 444 26.16 -32.88 -5.83
N GLU A 445 27.12 -32.47 -5.00
CA GLU A 445 26.98 -32.45 -3.54
C GLU A 445 26.33 -31.19 -2.99
N SER A 446 26.03 -30.24 -3.86
CA SER A 446 25.44 -28.96 -3.49
C SER A 446 26.27 -28.17 -2.47
N ALA A 447 27.61 -28.21 -2.56
CA ALA A 447 28.55 -27.58 -1.63
C ALA A 447 28.39 -26.05 -1.65
N ASN A 448 27.78 -25.48 -0.62
CA ASN A 448 27.44 -24.05 -0.57
C ASN A 448 28.70 -23.18 -0.61
N TRP A 449 29.76 -23.54 0.15
CA TRP A 449 30.95 -22.72 0.26
C TRP A 449 31.62 -22.47 -1.10
N TYR A 450 31.54 -23.43 -2.02
CA TYR A 450 32.11 -23.31 -3.36
C TYR A 450 31.44 -22.16 -4.13
N PHE A 451 30.12 -22.14 -4.20
CA PHE A 451 29.35 -21.12 -4.92
C PHE A 451 29.37 -19.78 -4.18
N GLN A 452 29.35 -19.75 -2.86
CA GLN A 452 29.58 -18.54 -2.06
C GLN A 452 30.93 -17.89 -2.37
N THR A 453 31.97 -18.71 -2.57
CA THR A 453 33.29 -18.20 -2.95
C THR A 453 33.28 -17.60 -4.35
N LEU A 454 32.61 -18.23 -5.31
CA LEU A 454 32.44 -17.70 -6.66
C LEU A 454 31.66 -16.39 -6.65
N ASP A 455 30.55 -16.33 -5.93
CA ASP A 455 29.70 -15.13 -5.86
C ASP A 455 30.41 -13.96 -5.16
N ARG A 456 31.17 -14.23 -4.10
CA ARG A 456 32.03 -13.22 -3.46
C ARG A 456 33.10 -12.67 -4.40
N ARG A 457 33.73 -13.55 -5.20
CA ARG A 457 34.73 -13.13 -6.20
C ARG A 457 34.11 -12.32 -7.33
N ALA A 458 32.90 -12.66 -7.77
CA ALA A 458 32.15 -11.91 -8.78
C ALA A 458 31.72 -10.55 -8.25
N GLY A 459 31.31 -10.48 -6.99
CA GLY A 459 30.77 -9.29 -6.35
C GLY A 459 29.29 -9.02 -6.70
N ALA A 460 28.58 -8.39 -5.77
CA ALA A 460 27.14 -8.18 -5.85
C ALA A 460 26.67 -7.44 -7.12
N ALA A 461 27.40 -6.37 -7.49
CA ALA A 461 27.02 -5.55 -8.66
C ALA A 461 27.13 -6.33 -9.98
N GLN A 462 28.10 -7.23 -10.11
CA GLN A 462 28.27 -8.05 -11.31
C GLN A 462 27.23 -9.17 -11.36
N LEU A 463 26.96 -9.79 -10.23
CA LEU A 463 25.96 -10.85 -10.11
C LEU A 463 24.54 -10.29 -10.40
N GLU A 464 24.23 -9.08 -9.91
CA GLU A 464 22.97 -8.40 -10.22
C GLU A 464 22.83 -8.07 -11.72
N ARG A 465 23.89 -7.59 -12.36
CA ARG A 465 23.91 -7.35 -13.81
C ARG A 465 23.67 -8.63 -14.59
N PHE A 466 24.30 -9.73 -14.17
CA PHE A 466 24.12 -11.03 -14.78
C PHE A 466 22.67 -11.53 -14.64
N PHE A 467 22.07 -11.47 -13.44
CA PHE A 467 20.68 -11.88 -13.24
C PHE A 467 19.68 -11.03 -14.01
N ARG A 468 19.94 -9.72 -14.13
CA ARG A 468 19.12 -8.85 -14.99
C ARG A 468 19.26 -9.21 -16.47
N ARG A 469 20.47 -9.59 -16.92
CA ARG A 469 20.74 -10.02 -18.30
C ARG A 469 19.97 -11.29 -18.65
N ILE A 470 19.99 -12.27 -17.78
CA ILE A 470 19.32 -13.56 -18.03
C ILE A 470 17.84 -13.58 -17.60
N GLY A 471 17.33 -12.53 -16.97
CA GLY A 471 15.95 -12.48 -16.47
C GLY A 471 15.68 -13.39 -15.27
N TYR A 472 16.64 -13.55 -14.35
CA TYR A 472 16.53 -14.48 -13.22
C TYR A 472 15.55 -13.97 -12.16
N GLY A 473 14.31 -14.46 -12.19
CA GLY A 473 13.29 -14.19 -11.19
C GLY A 473 13.01 -12.70 -10.98
N ASN A 474 13.04 -12.25 -9.71
CA ASN A 474 12.85 -10.84 -9.37
C ASN A 474 14.12 -9.97 -9.56
N CYS A 475 15.25 -10.56 -9.97
CA CYS A 475 16.54 -9.90 -10.16
C CYS A 475 17.03 -9.08 -8.95
N ARG A 476 16.56 -9.36 -7.74
CA ARG A 476 16.97 -8.65 -6.52
C ARG A 476 18.08 -9.38 -5.80
N LEU A 477 19.18 -8.69 -5.59
CA LEU A 477 20.24 -9.09 -4.69
C LEU A 477 20.16 -8.21 -3.45
N GLU A 478 19.98 -8.81 -2.28
CA GLU A 478 20.24 -8.12 -1.03
C GLU A 478 21.74 -8.15 -0.72
N ASN A 479 22.22 -7.26 0.14
CA ASN A 479 23.66 -7.07 0.41
C ASN A 479 24.34 -8.27 1.07
N ASP A 480 23.61 -9.36 1.34
CA ASP A 480 24.11 -10.59 1.92
C ASP A 480 24.31 -11.66 0.83
N LEU A 481 25.48 -11.70 0.23
CA LEU A 481 25.85 -12.70 -0.78
C LEU A 481 25.95 -14.13 -0.23
N GLU A 482 26.12 -14.29 1.09
CA GLU A 482 26.26 -15.60 1.72
C GLU A 482 24.94 -16.33 1.87
N ASN A 483 23.83 -15.58 1.99
CA ASN A 483 22.48 -16.10 2.16
C ASN A 483 21.53 -15.78 1.00
N LEU A 484 22.06 -15.47 -0.15
CA LEU A 484 21.38 -14.97 -1.34
C LEU A 484 20.18 -15.83 -1.77
N TRP A 485 20.24 -17.13 -1.54
CA TRP A 485 19.22 -18.11 -1.93
C TRP A 485 18.28 -18.52 -0.79
N TYR A 486 18.47 -17.98 0.44
CA TYR A 486 17.74 -18.42 1.63
C TYR A 486 16.58 -17.52 2.08
N GLY A 487 16.03 -16.64 1.34
CA GLY A 487 14.80 -16.05 1.88
C GLY A 487 14.46 -14.65 1.44
N THR A 488 15.32 -13.66 1.66
CA THR A 488 14.90 -12.26 1.48
C THR A 488 15.25 -11.67 0.12
N GLY A 489 16.25 -12.23 -0.56
CA GLY A 489 16.77 -11.68 -1.81
C GLY A 489 16.09 -12.23 -3.06
N VAL A 490 16.80 -13.09 -3.77
CA VAL A 490 16.37 -13.64 -5.07
C VAL A 490 15.20 -14.59 -4.90
N LYS A 491 14.13 -14.36 -5.68
CA LYS A 491 12.94 -15.22 -5.75
C LYS A 491 12.61 -15.53 -7.20
N ILE A 492 12.17 -16.75 -7.48
CA ILE A 492 11.86 -17.24 -8.81
C ILE A 492 10.65 -18.17 -8.77
N SER A 493 9.88 -18.23 -9.84
CA SER A 493 8.72 -19.12 -10.00
C SER A 493 9.10 -20.38 -10.77
N ALA A 494 8.28 -21.42 -10.66
CA ALA A 494 8.48 -22.67 -11.42
C ALA A 494 8.43 -22.40 -12.93
N MET A 495 7.56 -21.52 -13.37
CA MET A 495 7.46 -21.13 -14.78
C MET A 495 8.75 -20.45 -15.28
N GLU A 496 9.32 -19.53 -14.50
CA GLU A 496 10.57 -18.86 -14.85
C GLU A 496 11.75 -19.84 -14.85
N GLN A 497 11.78 -20.81 -13.95
CA GLN A 497 12.82 -21.87 -13.92
C GLN A 497 12.82 -22.67 -15.23
N VAL A 498 11.65 -23.07 -15.74
CA VAL A 498 11.54 -23.76 -17.03
C VAL A 498 12.00 -22.85 -18.17
N GLY A 499 11.60 -21.58 -18.16
CA GLY A 499 12.05 -20.61 -19.17
C GLY A 499 13.58 -20.47 -19.20
N LEU A 500 14.21 -20.35 -18.04
CA LEU A 500 15.68 -20.24 -17.93
C LEU A 500 16.41 -21.53 -18.35
N LEU A 501 15.84 -22.70 -18.10
CA LEU A 501 16.42 -23.97 -18.58
C LEU A 501 16.36 -24.06 -20.12
N LYS A 502 15.29 -23.61 -20.76
CA LYS A 502 15.19 -23.51 -22.21
C LYS A 502 16.29 -22.60 -22.77
N GLU A 503 16.44 -21.40 -22.21
CA GLU A 503 17.48 -20.45 -22.61
C GLU A 503 18.91 -21.01 -22.37
N LEU A 504 19.13 -21.75 -21.28
CA LEU A 504 20.41 -22.43 -21.03
C LEU A 504 20.70 -23.49 -22.10
N CYS A 505 19.71 -24.31 -22.49
CA CYS A 505 19.88 -25.36 -23.47
C CYS A 505 20.12 -24.81 -24.89
N SER A 506 19.40 -23.78 -25.28
CA SER A 506 19.50 -23.13 -26.61
C SER A 506 20.64 -22.10 -26.69
N ASN A 507 21.35 -21.85 -25.59
CA ASN A 507 22.27 -20.72 -25.43
C ASN A 507 21.64 -19.35 -25.74
N GLY A 508 20.38 -19.17 -25.38
CA GLY A 508 19.69 -17.88 -25.55
C GLY A 508 20.28 -16.73 -24.72
N PHE A 509 21.13 -17.05 -23.75
CA PHE A 509 21.91 -16.05 -22.98
C PHE A 509 23.07 -15.45 -23.75
N GLY A 510 23.48 -16.04 -24.90
CA GLY A 510 24.64 -15.62 -25.67
C GLY A 510 25.94 -15.79 -24.89
N ALA A 511 26.03 -16.83 -24.05
CA ALA A 511 27.24 -17.17 -23.32
C ALA A 511 28.22 -17.97 -24.18
N ASP A 512 29.45 -18.14 -23.71
CA ASP A 512 30.41 -19.00 -24.38
C ASP A 512 29.88 -20.46 -24.41
N PRO A 513 29.81 -21.13 -25.58
CA PRO A 513 29.32 -22.49 -25.70
C PRO A 513 30.06 -23.49 -24.80
N GLU A 514 31.36 -23.33 -24.56
CA GLU A 514 32.13 -24.17 -23.67
C GLU A 514 31.70 -24.00 -22.22
N ASN A 515 31.36 -22.79 -21.80
CA ASN A 515 30.81 -22.49 -20.47
C ASN A 515 29.43 -23.12 -20.28
N ILE A 516 28.56 -23.06 -21.31
CA ILE A 516 27.25 -23.75 -21.27
C ILE A 516 27.44 -25.26 -21.15
N ALA A 517 28.37 -25.84 -21.93
CA ALA A 517 28.70 -27.30 -21.87
C ALA A 517 29.20 -27.71 -20.48
N ALA A 518 30.09 -26.93 -19.87
CA ALA A 518 30.60 -27.17 -18.52
C ALA A 518 29.48 -27.15 -17.47
N VAL A 519 28.54 -26.19 -17.56
CA VAL A 519 27.37 -26.13 -16.66
C VAL A 519 26.46 -27.36 -16.88
N LYS A 520 26.16 -27.72 -18.14
CA LYS A 520 25.35 -28.92 -18.46
C LYS A 520 26.01 -30.16 -17.89
N GLU A 521 27.32 -30.32 -18.08
CA GLU A 521 28.05 -31.44 -17.52
C GLU A 521 27.98 -31.49 -15.97
N ALA A 522 28.06 -30.32 -15.32
CA ALA A 522 27.98 -30.23 -13.86
C ALA A 522 26.62 -30.65 -13.29
N ILE A 523 25.54 -30.41 -14.03
CA ILE A 523 24.16 -30.79 -13.63
C ILE A 523 23.71 -32.14 -14.24
N ALA A 524 24.57 -32.86 -14.96
CA ALA A 524 24.24 -34.18 -15.52
C ALA A 524 23.95 -35.19 -14.40
N LEU A 525 22.85 -35.92 -14.55
CA LEU A 525 22.41 -36.97 -13.63
C LEU A 525 22.85 -38.36 -14.12
N ASN A 526 22.65 -39.39 -13.29
CA ASN A 526 23.11 -40.75 -13.59
C ASN A 526 22.43 -41.44 -14.79
N LYS A 527 21.34 -40.85 -15.31
CA LYS A 527 20.64 -41.33 -16.50
C LYS A 527 21.09 -40.50 -17.70
N ALA A 528 21.50 -41.13 -18.79
CA ALA A 528 21.96 -40.44 -19.99
C ALA A 528 20.88 -39.47 -20.52
N GLY A 529 21.28 -38.30 -20.92
CA GLY A 529 20.36 -37.23 -21.40
C GLY A 529 19.50 -36.57 -20.33
N PHE A 530 19.66 -36.91 -19.05
CA PHE A 530 18.92 -36.32 -17.94
C PHE A 530 19.81 -35.37 -17.15
N TYR A 531 19.37 -34.12 -17.07
CA TYR A 531 20.09 -33.04 -16.40
C TYR A 531 19.18 -32.40 -15.36
N GLY A 532 19.75 -31.97 -14.23
CA GLY A 532 18.93 -31.29 -13.23
C GLY A 532 19.65 -30.90 -11.95
N LYS A 533 18.97 -30.09 -11.16
CA LYS A 533 19.45 -29.61 -9.87
C LYS A 533 18.32 -29.59 -8.85
N THR A 534 18.62 -30.17 -7.69
CA THR A 534 17.76 -30.13 -6.51
C THR A 534 18.06 -28.90 -5.67
N GLY A 535 17.04 -28.40 -4.95
CA GLY A 535 17.17 -27.39 -3.91
C GLY A 535 16.38 -27.80 -2.67
N THR A 536 16.91 -27.54 -1.48
CA THR A 536 16.23 -27.79 -0.21
C THR A 536 16.28 -26.52 0.62
N GLY A 537 15.11 -26.04 1.05
CA GLY A 537 14.98 -24.96 1.99
C GLY A 537 14.82 -25.52 3.42
N ARG A 538 15.67 -25.05 4.34
CA ARG A 538 15.63 -25.44 5.75
C ARG A 538 15.19 -24.28 6.61
N LEU A 539 14.46 -24.61 7.66
CA LEU A 539 14.14 -23.69 8.74
C LEU A 539 14.51 -24.40 10.04
N GLU A 540 15.41 -23.81 10.80
CA GLU A 540 16.01 -24.48 11.95
C GLU A 540 16.54 -25.86 11.54
N ASP A 541 16.03 -26.93 12.11
CA ASP A 541 16.43 -28.31 11.78
C ASP A 541 15.48 -29.03 10.81
N ALA A 542 14.39 -28.36 10.36
CA ALA A 542 13.39 -28.95 9.47
C ALA A 542 13.58 -28.56 8.01
N ASN A 543 13.47 -29.53 7.11
CA ASN A 543 13.35 -29.25 5.67
C ASN A 543 11.92 -28.86 5.35
N ILE A 544 11.68 -27.63 4.91
CA ILE A 544 10.33 -27.07 4.69
C ILE A 544 10.00 -26.82 3.23
N ALA A 545 10.99 -26.81 2.35
CA ALA A 545 10.81 -26.58 0.92
C ALA A 545 11.72 -27.47 0.09
N GLY A 546 11.21 -27.95 -1.03
CA GLY A 546 11.94 -28.78 -1.99
C GLY A 546 11.77 -28.29 -3.41
N TRP A 547 12.87 -28.18 -4.13
CA TRP A 547 12.93 -27.87 -5.54
C TRP A 547 13.57 -28.98 -6.35
N PHE A 548 13.08 -29.21 -7.55
CA PHE A 548 13.81 -29.84 -8.63
C PHE A 548 13.58 -29.06 -9.92
N ILE A 549 14.66 -28.77 -10.63
CA ILE A 549 14.63 -28.22 -11.98
C ILE A 549 15.48 -29.12 -12.87
N GLY A 550 15.04 -29.38 -14.09
CA GLY A 550 15.82 -30.23 -15.00
C GLY A 550 15.20 -30.37 -16.36
N PHE A 551 15.88 -31.13 -17.21
CA PHE A 551 15.39 -31.46 -18.54
C PHE A 551 15.92 -32.84 -18.98
N VAL A 552 15.17 -33.47 -19.88
CA VAL A 552 15.51 -34.71 -20.53
C VAL A 552 15.69 -34.45 -22.02
N GLU A 553 16.90 -34.67 -22.53
CA GLU A 553 17.22 -34.57 -23.96
C GLU A 553 17.13 -35.97 -24.61
N SER A 554 16.35 -36.08 -25.65
CA SER A 554 16.33 -37.21 -26.56
C SER A 554 16.57 -36.72 -28.00
N PRO A 555 16.92 -37.60 -28.94
CA PRO A 555 17.10 -37.18 -30.35
C PRO A 555 15.88 -36.54 -30.99
N GLU A 556 14.68 -36.83 -30.47
CA GLU A 556 13.40 -36.39 -31.04
C GLU A 556 12.75 -35.25 -30.29
N ASN A 557 13.08 -35.04 -29.01
CA ASN A 557 12.43 -34.07 -28.16
C ASN A 557 13.24 -33.70 -26.91
N THR A 558 13.02 -32.51 -26.38
CA THR A 558 13.50 -32.10 -25.05
C THR A 558 12.33 -31.73 -24.17
N LEU A 559 12.25 -32.36 -23.01
CA LEU A 559 11.27 -32.06 -21.97
C LEU A 559 11.93 -31.29 -20.83
N PHE A 560 11.38 -30.13 -20.47
CA PHE A 560 11.85 -29.30 -19.37
C PHE A 560 10.87 -29.36 -18.21
N ILE A 561 11.37 -29.52 -16.99
CA ILE A 561 10.53 -29.68 -15.80
C ILE A 561 11.02 -28.82 -14.64
N ALA A 562 10.08 -28.22 -13.90
CA ALA A 562 10.32 -27.62 -12.61
C ALA A 562 9.23 -28.06 -11.63
N VAL A 563 9.66 -28.57 -10.47
CA VAL A 563 8.80 -29.00 -9.37
C VAL A 563 9.18 -28.26 -8.11
N TYR A 564 8.19 -27.66 -7.46
CA TYR A 564 8.32 -27.03 -6.14
C TYR A 564 7.32 -27.66 -5.18
N LEU A 565 7.77 -27.95 -3.97
CA LEU A 565 6.89 -28.42 -2.89
C LEU A 565 7.27 -27.78 -1.56
N THR A 566 6.27 -27.63 -0.69
CA THR A 566 6.45 -27.13 0.67
C THR A 566 5.60 -27.93 1.65
N SER A 567 6.15 -28.18 2.83
CA SER A 567 5.44 -28.85 3.91
C SER A 567 6.14 -28.57 5.25
N PRO A 568 5.42 -28.31 6.33
CA PRO A 568 6.00 -28.23 7.66
C PRO A 568 6.50 -29.59 8.17
N GLU A 569 5.98 -30.69 7.61
CA GLU A 569 6.33 -32.08 8.01
C GLU A 569 7.48 -32.68 7.19
N GLY A 570 8.20 -31.85 6.45
CA GLY A 570 9.34 -32.25 5.64
C GLY A 570 9.07 -32.18 4.15
N ALA A 571 9.80 -31.26 3.50
CA ALA A 571 9.85 -31.09 2.06
C ALA A 571 11.30 -30.84 1.66
N ASP A 572 11.82 -31.62 0.73
CA ASP A 572 13.21 -31.52 0.28
C ASP A 572 13.34 -31.72 -1.24
N GLY A 573 14.53 -31.44 -1.74
CA GLY A 573 14.85 -31.60 -3.16
C GLY A 573 14.77 -33.04 -3.65
N ALA A 574 14.98 -34.04 -2.79
CA ALA A 574 14.88 -35.45 -3.17
C ALA A 574 13.42 -35.85 -3.41
N ALA A 575 12.49 -35.32 -2.61
CA ALA A 575 11.06 -35.51 -2.83
C ALA A 575 10.59 -34.80 -4.13
N ALA A 576 11.08 -33.59 -4.39
CA ALA A 576 10.78 -32.87 -5.63
C ALA A 576 11.30 -33.62 -6.87
N TYR A 577 12.51 -34.17 -6.80
CA TYR A 577 13.07 -35.00 -7.86
C TYR A 577 12.23 -36.26 -8.13
N LYS A 578 11.78 -36.98 -7.08
CA LYS A 578 10.91 -38.15 -7.22
C LYS A 578 9.57 -37.80 -7.89
N ILE A 579 9.00 -36.64 -7.59
CA ILE A 579 7.77 -36.15 -8.26
C ILE A 579 8.07 -35.88 -9.72
N ALA A 580 9.17 -35.19 -10.02
CA ALA A 580 9.56 -34.89 -11.40
C ALA A 580 9.76 -36.17 -12.24
N CYS A 581 10.43 -37.19 -11.69
CA CYS A 581 10.59 -38.49 -12.37
C CYS A 581 9.23 -39.14 -12.70
N ARG A 582 8.28 -39.13 -11.75
CA ARG A 582 6.94 -39.70 -11.99
C ARG A 582 6.18 -38.95 -13.08
N ILE A 583 6.27 -37.60 -13.09
CA ILE A 583 5.64 -36.78 -14.15
C ILE A 583 6.26 -37.12 -15.51
N LEU A 584 7.58 -37.24 -15.57
CA LEU A 584 8.28 -37.58 -16.81
C LEU A 584 8.03 -39.02 -17.28
N ASP A 585 7.77 -39.97 -16.38
CA ASP A 585 7.45 -41.35 -16.71
C ASP A 585 6.01 -41.52 -17.24
N GLU A 586 5.11 -40.53 -17.04
CA GLU A 586 3.75 -40.52 -17.59
C GLU A 586 3.69 -39.98 -19.04
N MET A 587 4.78 -39.32 -19.51
CA MET A 587 4.86 -38.69 -20.83
C MET A 587 5.48 -39.60 -21.87
#